data_76e9b4d69742e83d385f6c3b520906df
#
_entry.id   76e9b4d69742e83d385f6c3b520906df
#
_cell.length_a   1.000
_cell.length_b   1.000
_cell.length_c   1.000
_cell.angle_alpha   90.00
_cell.angle_beta   90.00
_cell.angle_gamma   90.00
#
_symmetry.space_group_name_H-M   'P 1'
#
loop_
_entity.id
_entity.type
_entity.pdbx_description
1 polymer ?
#
loop_
_entity_poly.entity_id
_entity_poly.type
_entity_poly.pdbx_seq_one_letter_code
_entity_poly.pdbx_strand_id
1 'polypeptide(L)'
;MLDIFFISMGEEGSEANWQRLLQLAPTAKRVDNVKGIYEVHKACAQLSTTKNFYVVDADAWVLDGFKFHWEPDANTLHWNVPETECVLVWPSRNPVNGLEYGYGGIKMFPQAPFLEDREWRVDLSTTVGRATVSKEQVSCETRFNATPESAWIGAFRECAKLASLSMIKSRVRRAVKNKTLELQQLADHIAAETNWSPEKRATHRKVQTMLITDRYSYESNIYSYWAEIEECSRRRLHWATVGWEANNGKYSILGAQAGSNFGLKYSDDLAMLDKINNWDWLRGEFKNVNV
;
A
#
# COMPACT_ATOMS: atom_id res chain seq x y z
N MET A 1 22.01 -6.24 12.90
CA MET A 1 20.55 -6.35 13.14
C MET A 1 19.93 -5.01 12.77
N LEU A 2 18.84 -5.00 12.00
CA LEU A 2 18.16 -3.78 11.56
C LEU A 2 17.34 -3.18 12.70
N ASP A 3 17.12 -1.87 12.65
CA ASP A 3 16.22 -1.19 13.58
C ASP A 3 14.77 -1.68 13.36
N ILE A 4 14.01 -1.81 14.47
CA ILE A 4 12.62 -2.25 14.49
C ILE A 4 11.80 -1.19 15.21
N PHE A 5 10.79 -0.65 14.56
CA PHE A 5 9.91 0.36 15.11
C PHE A 5 8.47 -0.16 15.20
N PHE A 6 7.86 0.02 16.37
CA PHE A 6 6.45 -0.19 16.59
C PHE A 6 5.75 1.18 16.53
N ILE A 7 4.78 1.33 15.65
CA ILE A 7 4.06 2.59 15.47
C ILE A 7 2.67 2.51 16.07
N SER A 8 2.28 3.48 16.91
CA SER A 8 0.98 3.48 17.59
C SER A 8 0.40 4.89 17.79
N MET A 9 -0.93 4.95 17.93
CA MET A 9 -1.71 6.16 18.18
C MET A 9 -2.73 5.94 19.31
N GLY A 10 -2.43 5.02 20.26
CA GLY A 10 -3.32 4.67 21.36
C GLY A 10 -4.47 3.74 20.95
N GLU A 11 -4.28 2.91 19.92
CA GLU A 11 -5.24 1.89 19.51
C GLU A 11 -5.48 0.88 20.64
N GLU A 12 -6.73 0.45 20.79
CA GLU A 12 -7.08 -0.57 21.78
C GLU A 12 -6.34 -1.88 21.47
N GLY A 13 -5.74 -2.47 22.50
CA GLY A 13 -4.90 -3.67 22.37
C GLY A 13 -3.46 -3.41 21.93
N SER A 14 -3.08 -2.18 21.58
CA SER A 14 -1.73 -1.85 21.11
C SER A 14 -0.65 -2.15 22.16
N GLU A 15 -0.96 -1.98 23.45
CA GLU A 15 0.01 -2.28 24.51
C GLU A 15 0.30 -3.79 24.59
N ALA A 16 -0.70 -4.65 24.48
CA ALA A 16 -0.50 -6.10 24.44
C ALA A 16 0.35 -6.52 23.21
N ASN A 17 0.10 -5.89 22.05
CA ASN A 17 0.87 -6.16 20.83
C ASN A 17 2.32 -5.64 20.96
N TRP A 18 2.51 -4.50 21.62
CA TRP A 18 3.84 -3.98 21.95
C TRP A 18 4.62 -4.93 22.85
N GLN A 19 4.01 -5.39 23.94
CA GLN A 19 4.64 -6.36 24.85
C GLN A 19 4.96 -7.68 24.14
N ARG A 20 4.08 -8.11 23.23
CA ARG A 20 4.34 -9.26 22.38
C ARG A 20 5.54 -9.06 21.46
N LEU A 21 5.67 -7.89 20.83
CA LEU A 21 6.84 -7.57 20.00
C LEU A 21 8.13 -7.60 20.83
N LEU A 22 8.13 -7.02 22.02
CA LEU A 22 9.32 -6.99 22.89
C LEU A 22 9.81 -8.39 23.30
N GLN A 23 8.92 -9.37 23.42
CA GLN A 23 9.30 -10.77 23.66
C GLN A 23 10.11 -11.37 22.50
N LEU A 24 9.84 -10.95 21.27
CA LEU A 24 10.47 -11.47 20.04
C LEU A 24 11.62 -10.58 19.55
N ALA A 25 11.57 -9.31 19.84
CA ALA A 25 12.52 -8.28 19.43
C ALA A 25 12.74 -7.28 20.57
N PRO A 26 13.56 -7.63 21.60
CA PRO A 26 13.75 -6.79 22.79
C PRO A 26 14.36 -5.41 22.51
N THR A 27 15.00 -5.23 21.35
CA THR A 27 15.61 -3.97 20.92
C THR A 27 14.67 -3.07 20.13
N ALA A 28 13.41 -3.48 19.92
CA ALA A 28 12.43 -2.67 19.23
C ALA A 28 12.21 -1.33 19.95
N LYS A 29 11.94 -0.29 19.17
CA LYS A 29 11.67 1.07 19.63
C LYS A 29 10.22 1.41 19.33
N ARG A 30 9.54 2.15 20.21
CA ARG A 30 8.19 2.62 19.97
C ARG A 30 8.20 4.06 19.48
N VAL A 31 7.44 4.34 18.42
CA VAL A 31 7.14 5.67 17.92
C VAL A 31 5.64 5.86 18.08
N ASP A 32 5.25 6.70 19.03
CA ASP A 32 3.88 6.83 19.51
C ASP A 32 3.33 8.25 19.28
N ASN A 33 2.03 8.38 19.05
CA ASN A 33 1.31 9.64 18.93
C ASN A 33 1.82 10.58 17.81
N VAL A 34 2.43 10.07 16.76
CA VAL A 34 2.77 10.85 15.56
C VAL A 34 1.60 10.82 14.58
N LYS A 35 0.94 11.96 14.39
CA LYS A 35 -0.24 12.08 13.52
C LYS A 35 0.14 11.99 12.03
N GLY A 36 -0.44 11.04 11.33
CA GLY A 36 -0.26 10.81 9.90
C GLY A 36 0.65 9.63 9.60
N ILE A 37 0.16 8.74 8.71
CA ILE A 37 0.86 7.49 8.40
C ILE A 37 2.24 7.75 7.75
N TYR A 38 2.36 8.77 6.90
CA TYR A 38 3.65 9.12 6.30
C TYR A 38 4.59 9.74 7.35
N GLU A 39 4.07 10.62 8.20
CA GLU A 39 4.86 11.32 9.22
C GLU A 39 5.43 10.36 10.26
N VAL A 40 4.67 9.37 10.70
CA VAL A 40 5.18 8.35 11.64
C VAL A 40 6.29 7.50 11.01
N HIS A 41 6.17 7.14 9.72
CA HIS A 41 7.24 6.42 9.04
C HIS A 41 8.48 7.30 8.79
N LYS A 42 8.28 8.59 8.50
CA LYS A 42 9.38 9.57 8.42
C LYS A 42 10.10 9.70 9.76
N ALA A 43 9.37 9.77 10.87
CA ALA A 43 9.95 9.76 12.21
C ALA A 43 10.76 8.48 12.49
N CYS A 44 10.25 7.30 12.10
CA CYS A 44 11.01 6.04 12.19
C CYS A 44 12.31 6.13 11.39
N ALA A 45 12.26 6.62 10.15
CA ALA A 45 13.43 6.78 9.29
C ALA A 45 14.48 7.74 9.90
N GLN A 46 14.04 8.84 10.51
CA GLN A 46 14.93 9.80 11.19
C GLN A 46 15.61 9.20 12.43
N LEU A 47 14.92 8.30 13.13
CA LEU A 47 15.44 7.60 14.30
C LEU A 47 16.27 6.36 13.95
N SER A 48 16.19 5.89 12.72
CA SER A 48 16.89 4.70 12.28
C SER A 48 18.39 4.95 12.13
N THR A 49 19.16 4.02 12.65
CA THR A 49 20.62 3.95 12.50
C THR A 49 21.03 3.03 11.34
N THR A 50 20.07 2.35 10.74
CA THR A 50 20.27 1.39 9.64
C THR A 50 19.60 1.86 8.35
N LYS A 51 20.20 1.53 7.19
CA LYS A 51 19.70 1.93 5.87
C LYS A 51 18.33 1.36 5.54
N ASN A 52 17.99 0.24 6.13
CA ASN A 52 16.67 -0.39 6.07
C ASN A 52 16.18 -0.63 7.50
N PHE A 53 14.90 -0.50 7.75
CA PHE A 53 14.31 -0.69 9.07
C PHE A 53 12.94 -1.34 8.96
N TYR A 54 12.58 -2.09 9.99
CA TYR A 54 11.25 -2.68 10.14
C TYR A 54 10.28 -1.68 10.78
N VAL A 55 9.03 -1.74 10.31
CA VAL A 55 7.89 -1.09 10.96
C VAL A 55 6.84 -2.15 11.27
N VAL A 56 6.35 -2.12 12.50
CA VAL A 56 5.29 -2.98 13.02
C VAL A 56 4.11 -2.11 13.39
N ASP A 57 2.96 -2.35 12.79
CA ASP A 57 1.73 -1.60 13.04
C ASP A 57 1.15 -1.96 14.43
N ALA A 58 0.47 -1.02 15.10
CA ALA A 58 -0.05 -1.20 16.46
C ALA A 58 -1.06 -2.34 16.62
N ASP A 59 -1.75 -2.71 15.55
CA ASP A 59 -2.71 -3.81 15.49
C ASP A 59 -2.09 -5.17 15.12
N ALA A 60 -0.77 -5.23 14.93
CA ALA A 60 -0.05 -6.43 14.55
C ALA A 60 0.35 -7.29 15.77
N TRP A 61 -0.27 -8.46 15.91
CA TRP A 61 0.18 -9.52 16.80
C TRP A 61 1.19 -10.41 16.10
N VAL A 62 2.45 -10.25 16.42
CA VAL A 62 3.55 -11.01 15.77
C VAL A 62 3.48 -12.49 16.14
N LEU A 63 3.55 -13.37 15.12
CA LEU A 63 3.50 -14.82 15.31
C LEU A 63 4.82 -15.37 15.87
N ASP A 64 4.74 -16.47 16.63
CA ASP A 64 5.90 -17.09 17.30
C ASP A 64 7.03 -17.49 16.34
N GLY A 65 6.67 -17.93 15.16
CA GLY A 65 7.63 -18.36 14.13
C GLY A 65 8.28 -17.23 13.34
N PHE A 66 7.82 -15.98 13.50
CA PHE A 66 8.39 -14.86 12.77
C PHE A 66 9.64 -14.32 13.45
N LYS A 67 10.70 -14.10 12.68
CA LYS A 67 11.97 -13.58 13.16
C LYS A 67 12.40 -12.35 12.36
N PHE A 68 12.82 -11.29 13.03
CA PHE A 68 13.32 -10.05 12.44
C PHE A 68 14.81 -10.19 12.02
N HIS A 69 15.10 -11.18 11.19
CA HIS A 69 16.48 -11.50 10.79
C HIS A 69 16.75 -11.31 9.30
N TRP A 70 15.73 -10.93 8.53
CA TRP A 70 15.91 -10.67 7.11
C TRP A 70 16.79 -9.44 6.92
N GLU A 71 17.86 -9.60 6.14
CA GLU A 71 18.71 -8.51 5.69
C GLU A 71 18.60 -8.43 4.16
N PRO A 72 18.14 -7.29 3.61
CA PRO A 72 17.97 -7.17 2.16
C PRO A 72 19.32 -7.15 1.47
N ASP A 73 19.42 -7.87 0.34
CA ASP A 73 20.65 -8.00 -0.44
C ASP A 73 20.66 -7.05 -1.64
N ALA A 74 21.72 -6.25 -1.78
CA ALA A 74 21.91 -5.33 -2.89
C ALA A 74 22.10 -6.05 -4.24
N ASN A 75 22.53 -7.32 -4.25
CA ASN A 75 22.71 -8.10 -5.45
C ASN A 75 21.41 -8.81 -5.89
N THR A 76 20.44 -8.94 -5.01
CA THR A 76 19.12 -9.46 -5.36
C THR A 76 18.30 -8.35 -6.00
N LEU A 77 17.88 -8.57 -7.26
CA LEU A 77 17.14 -7.58 -8.04
C LEU A 77 15.67 -7.99 -8.18
N HIS A 78 14.78 -7.03 -7.92
CA HIS A 78 13.35 -7.11 -8.20
C HIS A 78 12.99 -6.04 -9.25
N TRP A 79 12.61 -6.46 -10.47
CA TRP A 79 12.35 -5.56 -11.60
C TRP A 79 13.50 -4.55 -11.85
N ASN A 80 14.75 -5.03 -11.81
CA ASN A 80 15.98 -4.22 -11.92
C ASN A 80 16.21 -3.21 -10.78
N VAL A 81 15.51 -3.37 -9.64
CA VAL A 81 15.72 -2.56 -8.43
C VAL A 81 16.37 -3.45 -7.37
N PRO A 82 17.49 -3.03 -6.74
CA PRO A 82 18.09 -3.75 -5.62
C PRO A 82 17.10 -3.97 -4.47
N GLU A 83 17.12 -5.13 -3.84
CA GLU A 83 16.22 -5.43 -2.72
C GLU A 83 16.38 -4.42 -1.57
N THR A 84 17.59 -3.90 -1.36
CA THR A 84 17.87 -2.83 -0.38
C THR A 84 17.11 -1.53 -0.64
N GLU A 85 16.61 -1.31 -1.85
CA GLU A 85 15.81 -0.15 -2.23
C GLU A 85 14.31 -0.46 -2.34
N CYS A 86 13.91 -1.70 -2.13
CA CYS A 86 12.51 -2.13 -2.17
C CYS A 86 11.82 -1.96 -0.82
N VAL A 87 10.50 -1.80 -0.85
CA VAL A 87 9.65 -2.01 0.32
C VAL A 87 9.35 -3.51 0.40
N LEU A 88 9.77 -4.17 1.48
CA LEU A 88 9.45 -5.58 1.71
C LEU A 88 8.24 -5.68 2.63
N VAL A 89 7.29 -6.52 2.27
CA VAL A 89 6.05 -6.72 3.04
C VAL A 89 5.85 -8.19 3.34
N TRP A 90 5.49 -8.49 4.57
CA TRP A 90 5.12 -9.84 4.97
C TRP A 90 3.61 -9.95 5.06
N PRO A 91 3.03 -11.07 4.56
CA PRO A 91 1.60 -11.32 4.73
C PRO A 91 1.20 -11.32 6.20
N SER A 92 -0.02 -10.89 6.46
CA SER A 92 -0.67 -11.06 7.75
C SER A 92 -1.95 -11.86 7.62
N ARG A 93 -2.38 -12.46 8.72
CA ARG A 93 -3.66 -13.15 8.82
C ARG A 93 -4.71 -12.19 9.37
N ASN A 94 -5.85 -12.16 8.73
CA ASN A 94 -7.02 -11.44 9.22
C ASN A 94 -7.76 -12.33 10.23
N PRO A 95 -7.90 -11.93 11.51
CA PRO A 95 -8.51 -12.75 12.55
C PRO A 95 -10.02 -12.93 12.36
N VAL A 96 -10.67 -12.10 11.55
CA VAL A 96 -12.12 -12.15 11.31
C VAL A 96 -12.49 -13.19 10.26
N ASN A 97 -11.73 -13.25 9.15
CA ASN A 97 -12.06 -14.12 8.01
C ASN A 97 -10.96 -15.13 7.64
N GLY A 98 -9.84 -15.15 8.38
CA GLY A 98 -8.72 -16.06 8.14
C GLY A 98 -7.93 -15.78 6.86
N LEU A 99 -8.24 -14.70 6.12
CA LEU A 99 -7.56 -14.36 4.88
C LEU A 99 -6.11 -13.97 5.17
N GLU A 100 -5.19 -14.61 4.47
CA GLU A 100 -3.77 -14.24 4.46
C GLU A 100 -3.47 -13.38 3.24
N TYR A 101 -2.91 -12.21 3.46
CA TYR A 101 -2.64 -11.24 2.38
C TYR A 101 -1.38 -10.41 2.66
N GLY A 102 -0.80 -9.87 1.61
CA GLY A 102 0.30 -8.92 1.69
C GLY A 102 -0.14 -7.56 2.24
N TYR A 103 0.81 -6.66 2.43
CA TYR A 103 0.61 -5.34 3.06
C TYR A 103 0.13 -5.44 4.52
N GLY A 104 0.53 -6.51 5.19
CA GLY A 104 0.22 -6.77 6.59
C GLY A 104 0.90 -5.81 7.55
N GLY A 105 0.77 -6.10 8.85
CA GLY A 105 1.25 -5.23 9.92
C GLY A 105 2.77 -5.16 10.06
N ILE A 106 3.57 -5.95 9.31
CA ILE A 106 5.05 -5.91 9.34
C ILE A 106 5.58 -5.62 7.94
N LYS A 107 6.39 -4.56 7.86
CA LYS A 107 7.02 -4.09 6.62
C LYS A 107 8.46 -3.70 6.90
N MET A 108 9.30 -3.75 5.87
CA MET A 108 10.65 -3.18 5.90
C MET A 108 10.75 -2.10 4.84
N PHE A 109 11.31 -0.98 5.21
CA PHE A 109 11.46 0.18 4.34
C PHE A 109 12.93 0.55 4.16
N PRO A 110 13.33 1.01 2.98
CA PRO A 110 14.56 1.77 2.82
C PRO A 110 14.39 3.15 3.48
N GLN A 111 15.42 3.62 4.18
CA GLN A 111 15.42 4.89 4.91
C GLN A 111 15.36 6.11 3.97
N ALA A 112 16.18 6.10 2.93
CA ALA A 112 16.41 7.27 2.06
C ALA A 112 15.13 7.93 1.52
N PRO A 113 14.10 7.22 1.04
CA PRO A 113 12.90 7.86 0.51
C PRO A 113 12.12 8.71 1.52
N PHE A 114 12.26 8.47 2.82
CA PHE A 114 11.59 9.24 3.87
C PHE A 114 12.38 10.47 4.33
N LEU A 115 13.65 10.57 3.95
CA LEU A 115 14.49 11.74 4.22
C LEU A 115 14.39 12.79 3.10
N GLU A 116 13.70 12.45 2.01
CA GLU A 116 13.38 13.35 0.90
C GLU A 116 11.98 13.95 1.13
N ASP A 117 11.76 15.19 0.66
CA ASP A 117 10.41 15.77 0.63
C ASP A 117 9.59 15.12 -0.48
N ARG A 118 8.43 14.58 -0.12
CA ARG A 118 7.53 13.88 -1.04
C ARG A 118 6.11 14.36 -0.86
N GLU A 119 5.41 14.50 -1.98
CA GLU A 119 3.99 14.76 -1.99
C GLU A 119 3.23 13.51 -1.53
N TRP A 120 2.37 13.67 -0.52
CA TRP A 120 1.48 12.62 -0.05
C TRP A 120 0.53 12.15 -1.14
N ARG A 121 0.33 10.84 -1.20
CA ARG A 121 -0.67 10.18 -2.06
C ARG A 121 -1.63 9.37 -1.19
N VAL A 122 -2.57 8.67 -1.84
CA VAL A 122 -3.65 7.93 -1.16
C VAL A 122 -3.15 6.88 -0.17
N ASP A 123 -1.96 6.32 -0.40
CA ASP A 123 -1.35 5.34 0.51
C ASP A 123 0.17 5.51 0.60
N LEU A 124 0.75 4.87 1.62
CA LEU A 124 2.17 4.95 1.91
C LEU A 124 3.04 4.36 0.78
N SER A 125 2.66 3.22 0.22
CA SER A 125 3.47 2.54 -0.81
C SER A 125 3.54 3.35 -2.10
N THR A 126 2.45 4.00 -2.50
CA THR A 126 2.45 4.92 -3.64
C THR A 126 3.20 6.22 -3.35
N THR A 127 3.18 6.69 -2.12
CA THR A 127 3.93 7.90 -1.67
C THR A 127 5.43 7.65 -1.67
N VAL A 128 5.86 6.54 -1.08
CA VAL A 128 7.28 6.14 -1.06
C VAL A 128 7.82 5.90 -2.47
N GLY A 129 6.97 5.41 -3.38
CA GLY A 129 7.29 5.27 -4.80
C GLY A 129 8.39 4.25 -5.11
N ARG A 130 8.65 3.31 -4.21
CA ARG A 130 9.60 2.21 -4.40
C ARG A 130 8.87 0.92 -4.82
N ALA A 131 9.60 -0.01 -5.43
CA ALA A 131 9.11 -1.34 -5.71
C ALA A 131 8.70 -2.04 -4.40
N THR A 132 7.55 -2.74 -4.40
CA THR A 132 7.06 -3.46 -3.23
C THR A 132 7.13 -4.95 -3.49
N VAL A 133 7.84 -5.67 -2.66
CA VAL A 133 8.07 -7.12 -2.76
C VAL A 133 7.35 -7.82 -1.62
N SER A 134 6.43 -8.72 -1.94
CA SER A 134 5.78 -9.58 -0.95
C SER A 134 6.70 -10.76 -0.60
N LYS A 135 6.86 -11.02 0.70
CA LYS A 135 7.53 -12.22 1.22
C LYS A 135 6.47 -13.31 1.45
N GLU A 136 6.91 -14.57 1.52
CA GLU A 136 5.98 -15.70 1.62
C GLU A 136 5.49 -15.97 3.04
N GLN A 137 6.34 -15.72 4.05
CA GLN A 137 6.04 -16.06 5.44
C GLN A 137 4.99 -15.13 6.03
N VAL A 138 3.91 -15.69 6.56
CA VAL A 138 2.94 -14.96 7.38
C VAL A 138 3.61 -14.49 8.67
N SER A 139 3.56 -13.19 8.93
CA SER A 139 4.32 -12.55 10.02
C SER A 139 3.51 -12.28 11.27
N CYS A 140 2.24 -11.95 11.12
CA CYS A 140 1.39 -11.51 12.22
C CYS A 140 -0.09 -11.76 11.94
N GLU A 141 -0.91 -11.59 12.98
CA GLU A 141 -2.34 -11.33 12.85
C GLU A 141 -2.57 -9.82 12.95
N THR A 142 -3.36 -9.25 12.04
CA THR A 142 -3.75 -7.84 12.12
C THR A 142 -5.02 -7.72 12.97
N ARG A 143 -4.88 -7.38 14.26
CA ARG A 143 -5.96 -7.37 15.26
C ARG A 143 -6.74 -6.06 15.28
N PHE A 144 -7.30 -5.67 14.15
CA PHE A 144 -8.13 -4.46 14.00
C PHE A 144 -9.53 -4.58 14.59
N ASN A 145 -9.96 -5.77 14.99
CA ASN A 145 -11.34 -6.10 15.38
C ASN A 145 -11.59 -6.11 16.89
N ALA A 146 -10.79 -5.40 17.68
CA ALA A 146 -10.92 -5.35 19.13
C ALA A 146 -12.26 -4.71 19.57
N THR A 147 -12.76 -3.73 18.83
CA THR A 147 -14.05 -3.06 19.08
C THR A 147 -14.94 -3.05 17.83
N PRO A 148 -16.27 -2.82 17.98
CA PRO A 148 -17.15 -2.57 16.86
C PRO A 148 -16.66 -1.47 15.92
N GLU A 149 -16.19 -0.34 16.47
CA GLU A 149 -15.65 0.79 15.71
C GLU A 149 -14.42 0.39 14.91
N SER A 150 -13.43 -0.22 15.56
CA SER A 150 -12.18 -0.63 14.90
C SER A 150 -12.41 -1.68 13.81
N ALA A 151 -13.32 -2.63 14.06
CA ALA A 151 -13.70 -3.66 13.08
C ALA A 151 -14.35 -3.04 11.82
N TRP A 152 -15.26 -2.08 12.03
CA TRP A 152 -15.92 -1.37 10.94
C TRP A 152 -14.91 -0.52 10.14
N ILE A 153 -14.10 0.28 10.84
CA ILE A 153 -13.10 1.16 10.21
C ILE A 153 -12.08 0.33 9.41
N GLY A 154 -11.55 -0.75 9.97
CA GLY A 154 -10.59 -1.62 9.28
C GLY A 154 -11.16 -2.17 7.97
N ALA A 155 -12.37 -2.72 8.02
CA ALA A 155 -13.07 -3.26 6.85
C ALA A 155 -13.44 -2.17 5.83
N PHE A 156 -13.92 -1.00 6.30
CA PHE A 156 -14.23 0.13 5.44
C PHE A 156 -13.01 0.58 4.64
N ARG A 157 -11.90 0.84 5.31
CA ARG A 157 -10.66 1.32 4.70
C ARG A 157 -10.12 0.35 3.66
N GLU A 158 -10.06 -0.93 4.01
CA GLU A 158 -9.55 -1.95 3.09
C GLU A 158 -10.47 -2.08 1.87
N CYS A 159 -11.77 -2.21 2.06
CA CYS A 159 -12.71 -2.37 0.96
C CYS A 159 -12.85 -1.14 0.08
N ALA A 160 -12.68 0.07 0.63
CA ALA A 160 -12.63 1.30 -0.16
C ALA A 160 -11.42 1.32 -1.11
N LYS A 161 -10.22 0.94 -0.62
CA LYS A 161 -9.03 0.82 -1.45
C LYS A 161 -9.18 -0.23 -2.55
N LEU A 162 -9.68 -1.41 -2.18
CA LEU A 162 -9.89 -2.52 -3.12
C LEU A 162 -10.92 -2.17 -4.19
N ALA A 163 -12.01 -1.49 -3.81
CA ALA A 163 -13.08 -1.10 -4.72
C ALA A 163 -12.68 0.01 -5.69
N SER A 164 -11.92 0.99 -5.21
CA SER A 164 -11.44 2.10 -6.05
C SER A 164 -10.36 1.69 -7.04
N LEU A 165 -9.70 0.55 -6.85
CA LEU A 165 -8.53 0.09 -7.59
C LEU A 165 -7.40 1.13 -7.61
N SER A 166 -7.32 1.99 -6.58
CA SER A 166 -6.42 3.15 -6.54
C SER A 166 -4.95 2.78 -6.76
N MET A 167 -4.50 1.66 -6.21
CA MET A 167 -3.14 1.16 -6.39
C MET A 167 -2.85 0.75 -7.84
N ILE A 168 -3.77 0.01 -8.47
CA ILE A 168 -3.66 -0.42 -9.87
C ILE A 168 -3.68 0.80 -10.77
N LYS A 169 -4.67 1.68 -10.60
CA LYS A 169 -4.79 2.94 -11.35
C LYS A 169 -3.52 3.80 -11.24
N SER A 170 -2.93 3.89 -10.06
CA SER A 170 -1.68 4.64 -9.83
C SER A 170 -0.50 4.04 -10.61
N ARG A 171 -0.37 2.70 -10.61
CA ARG A 171 0.67 1.99 -11.39
C ARG A 171 0.49 2.20 -12.89
N VAL A 172 -0.74 2.04 -13.39
CA VAL A 172 -1.06 2.27 -14.81
C VAL A 172 -0.73 3.71 -15.22
N ARG A 173 -1.15 4.71 -14.43
CA ARG A 173 -0.84 6.13 -14.71
C ARG A 173 0.66 6.38 -14.79
N ARG A 174 1.43 5.78 -13.88
CA ARG A 174 2.90 5.90 -13.88
C ARG A 174 3.51 5.24 -15.12
N ALA A 175 3.08 4.04 -15.46
CA ALA A 175 3.57 3.31 -16.63
C ALA A 175 3.28 4.07 -17.94
N VAL A 176 2.05 4.56 -18.09
CA VAL A 176 1.64 5.37 -19.25
C VAL A 176 2.45 6.67 -19.31
N LYS A 177 2.64 7.37 -18.18
CA LYS A 177 3.43 8.60 -18.12
C LYS A 177 4.88 8.35 -18.53
N ASN A 178 5.52 7.31 -17.99
CA ASN A 178 6.92 7.00 -18.31
C ASN A 178 7.08 6.66 -19.80
N LYS A 179 6.19 5.82 -20.33
CA LYS A 179 6.22 5.47 -21.76
C LYS A 179 5.99 6.69 -22.66
N THR A 180 5.07 7.56 -22.29
CA THR A 180 4.85 8.82 -23.02
C THR A 180 6.08 9.71 -23.02
N LEU A 181 6.80 9.81 -21.87
CA LEU A 181 8.04 10.57 -21.79
C LEU A 181 9.16 9.97 -22.67
N GLU A 182 9.33 8.65 -22.65
CA GLU A 182 10.31 7.94 -23.51
C GLU A 182 10.02 8.18 -24.99
N LEU A 183 8.75 8.06 -25.41
CA LEU A 183 8.34 8.31 -26.78
C LEU A 183 8.52 9.77 -27.19
N GLN A 184 8.27 10.72 -26.28
CA GLN A 184 8.49 12.14 -26.53
C GLN A 184 9.97 12.43 -26.70
N GLN A 185 10.84 11.92 -25.82
CA GLN A 185 12.30 12.07 -25.96
C GLN A 185 12.82 11.50 -27.28
N LEU A 186 12.29 10.35 -27.70
CA LEU A 186 12.64 9.75 -28.99
C LEU A 186 12.17 10.61 -30.15
N ALA A 187 10.95 11.16 -30.09
CA ALA A 187 10.42 12.06 -31.12
C ALA A 187 11.26 13.34 -31.23
N ASP A 188 11.63 13.93 -30.08
CA ASP A 188 12.46 15.16 -30.03
C ASP A 188 13.87 14.89 -30.54
N HIS A 189 14.46 13.74 -30.20
CA HIS A 189 15.76 13.32 -30.72
C HIS A 189 15.75 13.18 -32.25
N ILE A 190 14.74 12.51 -32.80
CA ILE A 190 14.58 12.38 -34.27
C ILE A 190 14.35 13.74 -34.91
N ALA A 191 13.56 14.63 -34.29
CA ALA A 191 13.24 15.95 -34.82
C ALA A 191 14.45 16.89 -34.86
N ALA A 192 15.39 16.74 -33.92
CA ALA A 192 16.61 17.52 -33.84
C ALA A 192 17.64 17.19 -34.94
N GLU A 193 17.48 16.07 -35.65
CA GLU A 193 18.36 15.67 -36.73
C GLU A 193 18.06 16.45 -38.03
N THR A 194 19.11 17.00 -38.68
CA THR A 194 18.96 17.82 -39.87
C THR A 194 18.74 17.05 -41.18
N ASN A 195 19.09 15.75 -41.22
CA ASN A 195 18.95 14.89 -42.41
C ASN A 195 17.94 13.78 -42.22
N TRP A 196 16.75 13.97 -42.74
CA TRP A 196 15.64 13.02 -42.65
C TRP A 196 15.63 12.05 -43.84
N SER A 197 16.19 10.85 -43.65
CA SER A 197 15.97 9.74 -44.57
C SER A 197 14.51 9.31 -44.62
N PRO A 198 14.04 8.60 -45.66
CA PRO A 198 12.70 8.02 -45.70
C PRO A 198 12.38 7.12 -44.50
N GLU A 199 13.37 6.36 -44.01
CA GLU A 199 13.25 5.48 -42.85
C GLU A 199 13.06 6.27 -41.55
N LYS A 200 13.82 7.34 -41.37
CA LYS A 200 13.68 8.24 -40.20
C LYS A 200 12.30 8.91 -40.19
N ARG A 201 11.81 9.35 -41.36
CA ARG A 201 10.43 9.87 -41.49
C ARG A 201 9.36 8.85 -41.12
N ALA A 202 9.57 7.59 -41.51
CA ALA A 202 8.66 6.51 -41.15
C ALA A 202 8.69 6.24 -39.64
N THR A 203 9.88 6.20 -39.04
CA THR A 203 10.07 6.02 -37.58
C THR A 203 9.42 7.15 -36.80
N HIS A 204 9.66 8.41 -37.18
CA HIS A 204 9.03 9.58 -36.54
C HIS A 204 7.50 9.50 -36.58
N ARG A 205 6.91 9.19 -37.76
CA ARG A 205 5.48 9.00 -37.90
C ARG A 205 4.95 7.90 -36.98
N LYS A 206 5.67 6.77 -36.90
CA LYS A 206 5.31 5.67 -36.00
C LYS A 206 5.31 6.11 -34.53
N VAL A 207 6.35 6.82 -34.09
CA VAL A 207 6.45 7.35 -32.72
C VAL A 207 5.33 8.35 -32.44
N GLN A 208 5.03 9.27 -33.35
CA GLN A 208 3.92 10.21 -33.21
C GLN A 208 2.56 9.49 -33.10
N THR A 209 2.36 8.45 -33.93
CA THR A 209 1.15 7.63 -33.83
C THR A 209 1.05 6.94 -32.48
N MET A 210 2.14 6.37 -31.96
CA MET A 210 2.17 5.74 -30.64
C MET A 210 1.86 6.74 -29.52
N LEU A 211 2.42 7.95 -29.57
CA LEU A 211 2.13 9.01 -28.61
C LEU A 211 0.64 9.39 -28.59
N ILE A 212 0.01 9.47 -29.76
CA ILE A 212 -1.42 9.74 -29.87
C ILE A 212 -2.24 8.58 -29.35
N THR A 213 -1.88 7.35 -29.74
CA THR A 213 -2.61 6.12 -29.35
C THR A 213 -2.47 5.86 -27.85
N ASP A 214 -1.28 6.02 -27.27
CA ASP A 214 -1.05 5.80 -25.85
C ASP A 214 -1.76 6.83 -24.94
N ARG A 215 -2.06 8.03 -25.42
CA ARG A 215 -2.93 8.99 -24.72
C ARG A 215 -4.33 8.44 -24.45
N TYR A 216 -4.84 7.59 -25.35
CA TYR A 216 -6.17 6.97 -25.26
C TYR A 216 -6.12 5.55 -24.67
N SER A 217 -4.94 5.02 -24.37
CA SER A 217 -4.78 3.62 -23.97
C SER A 217 -4.79 3.37 -22.46
N TYR A 218 -5.05 4.41 -21.64
CA TYR A 218 -5.13 4.25 -20.19
C TYR A 218 -6.13 3.16 -19.78
N GLU A 219 -7.33 3.18 -20.37
CA GLU A 219 -8.37 2.21 -20.06
C GLU A 219 -7.98 0.80 -20.52
N SER A 220 -7.38 0.65 -21.70
CA SER A 220 -6.91 -0.66 -22.17
C SER A 220 -5.75 -1.19 -21.35
N ASN A 221 -4.85 -0.33 -20.84
CA ASN A 221 -3.75 -0.74 -19.98
C ASN A 221 -4.22 -1.22 -18.60
N ILE A 222 -5.36 -0.75 -18.09
CA ILE A 222 -5.91 -1.25 -16.82
C ILE A 222 -6.31 -2.72 -16.91
N TYR A 223 -6.78 -3.17 -18.08
CA TYR A 223 -7.16 -4.57 -18.31
C TYR A 223 -5.95 -5.52 -18.31
N SER A 224 -4.73 -5.04 -18.51
CA SER A 224 -3.53 -5.87 -18.35
C SER A 224 -3.32 -6.33 -16.89
N TYR A 225 -4.00 -5.68 -15.93
CA TYR A 225 -4.00 -6.03 -14.51
C TYR A 225 -5.23 -6.84 -14.09
N TRP A 226 -5.87 -7.55 -15.04
CA TRP A 226 -7.11 -8.28 -14.77
C TRP A 226 -7.03 -9.21 -13.55
N ALA A 227 -5.97 -10.00 -13.43
CA ALA A 227 -5.78 -10.89 -12.29
C ALA A 227 -5.76 -10.16 -10.93
N GLU A 228 -5.16 -8.96 -10.89
CA GLU A 228 -5.13 -8.14 -9.68
C GLU A 228 -6.50 -7.50 -9.40
N ILE A 229 -7.24 -7.13 -10.42
CA ILE A 229 -8.62 -6.62 -10.30
C ILE A 229 -9.54 -7.71 -9.75
N GLU A 230 -9.39 -8.93 -10.27
CA GLU A 230 -10.11 -10.11 -9.80
C GLU A 230 -9.76 -10.42 -8.33
N GLU A 231 -8.49 -10.36 -7.96
CA GLU A 231 -8.04 -10.52 -6.57
C GLU A 231 -8.62 -9.45 -5.65
N CYS A 232 -8.69 -8.19 -6.06
CA CYS A 232 -9.36 -7.13 -5.31
C CYS A 232 -10.83 -7.46 -5.06
N SER A 233 -11.52 -8.00 -6.07
CA SER A 233 -12.92 -8.41 -5.97
C SER A 233 -13.10 -9.60 -5.03
N ARG A 234 -12.24 -10.60 -5.13
CA ARG A 234 -12.20 -11.77 -4.25
C ARG A 234 -11.99 -11.37 -2.80
N ARG A 235 -11.04 -10.49 -2.52
CA ARG A 235 -10.76 -9.99 -1.17
C ARG A 235 -11.94 -9.22 -0.57
N ARG A 236 -12.62 -8.39 -1.36
CA ARG A 236 -13.86 -7.72 -0.90
C ARG A 236 -14.96 -8.72 -0.54
N LEU A 237 -15.11 -9.77 -1.33
CA LEU A 237 -16.08 -10.84 -1.05
C LEU A 237 -15.75 -11.55 0.27
N HIS A 238 -14.49 -11.84 0.55
CA HIS A 238 -14.07 -12.41 1.82
C HIS A 238 -14.48 -11.54 3.02
N TRP A 239 -14.34 -10.21 2.91
CA TRP A 239 -14.80 -9.31 3.96
C TRP A 239 -16.32 -9.33 4.15
N ALA A 240 -17.08 -9.48 3.07
CA ALA A 240 -18.53 -9.49 3.10
C ALA A 240 -19.13 -10.84 3.56
N THR A 241 -18.32 -11.89 3.68
CA THR A 241 -18.75 -13.26 3.99
C THR A 241 -18.22 -13.80 5.32
N VAL A 242 -17.70 -12.95 6.19
CA VAL A 242 -17.24 -13.32 7.53
C VAL A 242 -18.41 -13.75 8.44
N GLY A 243 -18.10 -14.50 9.50
CA GLY A 243 -19.10 -14.86 10.51
C GLY A 243 -19.70 -13.62 11.18
N TRP A 244 -21.03 -13.57 11.22
CA TRP A 244 -21.77 -12.40 11.70
C TRP A 244 -21.51 -12.08 13.17
N GLU A 245 -21.43 -13.09 14.02
CA GLU A 245 -21.36 -12.92 15.47
C GLU A 245 -19.96 -13.01 16.06
N ALA A 246 -19.01 -13.56 15.32
CA ALA A 246 -17.66 -13.75 15.80
C ALA A 246 -16.81 -12.49 15.63
N ASN A 247 -16.04 -12.13 16.65
CA ASN A 247 -14.98 -11.11 16.55
C ASN A 247 -15.42 -9.78 15.94
N ASN A 248 -16.61 -9.27 16.28
CA ASN A 248 -17.21 -8.09 15.68
C ASN A 248 -17.47 -8.23 14.15
N GLY A 249 -17.69 -9.45 13.64
CA GLY A 249 -17.90 -9.74 12.23
C GLY A 249 -19.04 -8.94 11.59
N LYS A 250 -20.14 -8.72 12.29
CA LYS A 250 -21.26 -7.85 11.88
C LYS A 250 -20.74 -6.46 11.44
N TYR A 251 -19.91 -5.84 12.24
CA TYR A 251 -19.38 -4.51 11.95
C TYR A 251 -18.36 -4.53 10.82
N SER A 252 -17.58 -5.61 10.72
CA SER A 252 -16.69 -5.82 9.57
C SER A 252 -17.45 -5.93 8.26
N ILE A 253 -18.59 -6.66 8.23
CA ILE A 253 -19.44 -6.77 7.03
C ILE A 253 -20.01 -5.39 6.65
N LEU A 254 -20.59 -4.66 7.61
CA LEU A 254 -21.15 -3.33 7.37
C LEU A 254 -20.08 -2.34 6.90
N GLY A 255 -18.89 -2.39 7.50
CA GLY A 255 -17.75 -1.59 7.06
C GLY A 255 -17.30 -1.93 5.65
N ALA A 256 -17.22 -3.23 5.32
CA ALA A 256 -16.85 -3.69 3.99
C ALA A 256 -17.83 -3.23 2.90
N GLN A 257 -19.13 -3.29 3.17
CA GLN A 257 -20.17 -2.82 2.26
C GLN A 257 -20.09 -1.30 2.06
N ALA A 258 -20.03 -0.54 3.14
CA ALA A 258 -19.93 0.92 3.10
C ALA A 258 -18.64 1.37 2.39
N GLY A 259 -17.51 0.76 2.73
CA GLY A 259 -16.22 1.04 2.10
C GLY A 259 -16.20 0.69 0.61
N SER A 260 -16.78 -0.45 0.23
CA SER A 260 -16.90 -0.81 -1.20
C SER A 260 -17.71 0.22 -1.98
N ASN A 261 -18.85 0.66 -1.45
CA ASN A 261 -19.69 1.68 -2.08
C ASN A 261 -18.94 3.02 -2.18
N PHE A 262 -18.25 3.41 -1.13
CA PHE A 262 -17.43 4.62 -1.11
C PHE A 262 -16.31 4.56 -2.16
N GLY A 263 -15.55 3.47 -2.20
CA GLY A 263 -14.46 3.29 -3.15
C GLY A 263 -14.91 3.27 -4.60
N LEU A 264 -16.05 2.65 -4.91
CA LEU A 264 -16.64 2.67 -6.26
C LEU A 264 -17.09 4.09 -6.64
N LYS A 265 -17.79 4.78 -5.73
CA LYS A 265 -18.32 6.12 -5.98
C LYS A 265 -17.23 7.15 -6.24
N TYR A 266 -16.14 7.08 -5.51
CA TYR A 266 -15.06 8.08 -5.53
C TYR A 266 -13.76 7.55 -6.16
N SER A 267 -13.86 6.54 -7.03
CA SER A 267 -12.71 5.82 -7.60
C SER A 267 -11.68 6.70 -8.32
N ASP A 268 -12.08 7.87 -8.80
CA ASP A 268 -11.24 8.83 -9.53
C ASP A 268 -11.08 10.16 -8.80
N ASP A 269 -11.70 10.32 -7.62
CA ASP A 269 -11.59 11.49 -6.74
C ASP A 269 -10.60 11.19 -5.61
N LEU A 270 -9.32 11.54 -5.83
CA LEU A 270 -8.25 11.27 -4.86
C LEU A 270 -8.45 12.03 -3.54
N ALA A 271 -9.04 13.22 -3.56
CA ALA A 271 -9.29 14.02 -2.36
C ALA A 271 -10.36 13.36 -1.49
N MET A 272 -11.41 12.82 -2.11
CA MET A 272 -12.41 12.04 -1.39
C MET A 272 -11.84 10.70 -0.91
N LEU A 273 -11.09 9.98 -1.73
CA LEU A 273 -10.48 8.71 -1.31
C LEU A 273 -9.53 8.89 -0.13
N ASP A 274 -8.81 10.01 -0.04
CA ASP A 274 -7.88 10.27 1.06
C ASP A 274 -8.57 10.37 2.43
N LYS A 275 -9.88 10.62 2.48
CA LYS A 275 -10.65 10.60 3.74
C LYS A 275 -10.55 9.27 4.50
N ILE A 276 -10.26 8.16 3.82
CA ILE A 276 -10.00 6.87 4.49
C ILE A 276 -8.79 6.90 5.44
N ASN A 277 -7.95 7.91 5.35
CA ASN A 277 -6.81 8.15 6.23
C ASN A 277 -7.13 9.12 7.38
N ASN A 278 -8.32 9.71 7.40
CA ASN A 278 -8.78 10.62 8.44
C ASN A 278 -9.63 9.87 9.47
N TRP A 279 -9.03 9.56 10.62
CA TRP A 279 -9.68 8.81 11.69
C TRP A 279 -10.89 9.53 12.30
N ASP A 280 -10.86 10.86 12.42
CA ASP A 280 -11.98 11.62 12.97
C ASP A 280 -13.19 11.55 12.02
N TRP A 281 -12.95 11.63 10.72
CA TRP A 281 -13.98 11.43 9.71
C TRP A 281 -14.54 9.99 9.77
N LEU A 282 -13.68 8.97 9.83
CA LEU A 282 -14.10 7.57 9.89
C LEU A 282 -14.94 7.27 11.15
N ARG A 283 -14.57 7.83 12.30
CA ARG A 283 -15.37 7.76 13.53
C ARG A 283 -16.73 8.45 13.37
N GLY A 284 -16.76 9.57 12.65
CA GLY A 284 -18.01 10.26 12.30
C GLY A 284 -18.92 9.39 11.45
N GLU A 285 -18.37 8.73 10.42
CA GLU A 285 -19.12 7.80 9.57
C GLU A 285 -19.64 6.59 10.37
N PHE A 286 -18.80 6.03 11.26
CA PHE A 286 -19.22 4.92 12.12
C PHE A 286 -20.42 5.25 13.01
N LYS A 287 -20.49 6.46 13.58
CA LYS A 287 -21.64 6.90 14.42
C LYS A 287 -22.98 6.89 13.68
N ASN A 288 -22.94 6.97 12.35
CA ASN A 288 -24.14 6.90 11.51
C ASN A 288 -24.55 5.48 11.15
N VAL A 289 -23.80 4.47 11.60
CA VAL A 289 -24.11 3.06 11.35
C VAL A 289 -25.26 2.64 12.27
N ASN A 290 -26.45 2.53 11.69
CA ASN A 290 -27.61 1.98 12.38
C ASN A 290 -27.45 0.44 12.46
N VAL A 291 -27.36 -0.09 13.66
CA VAL A 291 -27.21 -1.54 13.92
C VAL A 291 -28.40 -2.05 14.71
#